data_07ad6f6449de7f1ca9f71fe6c6d2ba3d
#
_entry.id   07ad6f6449de7f1ca9f71fe6c6d2ba3d
#
_cell.length_a   1.000
_cell.length_b   1.000
_cell.length_c   1.000
_cell.angle_alpha   90.00
_cell.angle_beta   90.00
_cell.angle_gamma   90.00
#
_symmetry.space_group_name_H-M   'P 1'
#
loop_
_entity.id
_entity.type
_entity.pdbx_description
1 polymer ?
#
loop_
_entity_poly.entity_id
_entity_poly.type
_entity_poly.pdbx_seq_one_letter_code
_entity_poly.pdbx_strand_id
1 'polypeptide(L)'
;QINPHAIGLDGSTEISGSGLAYLLYRWMTGDRAPAKIAVVGAIADRQDLLGELQGMNREILNDALETGSVREEKDVLLFGRESRPLHVALTSFQDPPIPGVSGSEVGAMQLLGDLRIPMRDGRGFRTLRDLDQGERRRLASELVVRCIARASPEVASRIPKLIIGSVYRMVREPYPLEYASEYATCINAAVRMGLATEAIEMMLGDRSASYDKVMSG
;
A
#
# COMPACT_ATOMS: atom_id res chain seq x y z
N GLN A 1 -4.94 -22.76 18.59
CA GLN A 1 -5.09 -21.36 18.16
C GLN A 1 -3.92 -20.54 18.71
N ILE A 2 -3.26 -19.78 17.84
CA ILE A 2 -2.22 -18.82 18.27
C ILE A 2 -2.88 -17.45 18.30
N ASN A 3 -2.91 -16.82 19.48
CA ASN A 3 -3.50 -15.49 19.68
C ASN A 3 -2.40 -14.51 20.13
N PRO A 4 -2.04 -13.49 19.33
CA PRO A 4 -1.01 -12.52 19.70
C PRO A 4 -1.33 -11.78 21.00
N HIS A 5 -2.59 -11.45 21.25
CA HIS A 5 -2.99 -10.78 22.49
C HIS A 5 -2.68 -11.60 23.77
N ALA A 6 -2.64 -12.94 23.68
CA ALA A 6 -2.30 -13.80 24.80
C ALA A 6 -0.83 -13.70 25.25
N ILE A 7 0.02 -13.15 24.39
CA ILE A 7 1.46 -12.94 24.62
C ILE A 7 1.85 -11.45 24.62
N GLY A 8 0.84 -10.55 24.73
CA GLY A 8 1.06 -9.12 24.88
C GLY A 8 1.36 -8.37 23.58
N LEU A 9 1.13 -8.98 22.40
CA LEU A 9 1.26 -8.32 21.11
C LEU A 9 -0.09 -7.78 20.63
N ASP A 10 -0.08 -6.60 20.02
CA ASP A 10 -1.27 -6.06 19.38
C ASP A 10 -1.47 -6.67 17.98
N GLY A 11 -2.50 -7.52 17.88
CA GLY A 11 -2.90 -8.16 16.62
C GLY A 11 -3.50 -7.21 15.58
N SER A 12 -3.71 -5.93 15.93
CA SER A 12 -4.25 -4.93 15.01
C SER A 12 -3.17 -4.10 14.30
N THR A 13 -1.97 -4.01 14.88
CA THR A 13 -0.90 -3.13 14.38
C THR A 13 0.48 -3.78 14.34
N GLU A 14 0.75 -4.74 15.22
CA GLU A 14 2.10 -5.31 15.37
C GLU A 14 2.29 -6.62 14.63
N ILE A 15 1.22 -7.43 14.49
CA ILE A 15 1.29 -8.72 13.79
C ILE A 15 -0.03 -9.12 13.16
N SER A 16 0.00 -9.38 11.86
CA SER A 16 -1.13 -9.90 11.09
C SER A 16 -1.28 -11.42 11.21
N GLY A 17 -2.45 -11.95 10.84
CA GLY A 17 -2.67 -13.39 10.75
C GLY A 17 -1.70 -14.07 9.77
N SER A 18 -1.42 -13.43 8.63
CA SER A 18 -0.42 -13.89 7.67
C SER A 18 1.00 -13.86 8.25
N GLY A 19 1.31 -12.86 9.08
CA GLY A 19 2.57 -12.75 9.79
C GLY A 19 2.77 -13.90 10.78
N LEU A 20 1.74 -14.25 11.56
CA LEU A 20 1.78 -15.40 12.46
C LEU A 20 2.04 -16.71 11.71
N ALA A 21 1.33 -16.93 10.61
CA ALA A 21 1.53 -18.12 9.79
C ALA A 21 2.95 -18.19 9.21
N TYR A 22 3.48 -17.06 8.74
CA TYR A 22 4.85 -16.96 8.26
C TYR A 22 5.88 -17.25 9.35
N LEU A 23 5.75 -16.69 10.55
CA LEU A 23 6.68 -16.93 11.65
C LEU A 23 6.71 -18.40 12.05
N LEU A 24 5.55 -19.07 12.08
CA LEU A 24 5.46 -20.50 12.32
C LEU A 24 6.18 -21.31 11.22
N TYR A 25 5.91 -20.98 9.95
CA TYR A 25 6.56 -21.61 8.81
C TYR A 25 8.08 -21.43 8.87
N ARG A 26 8.57 -20.19 9.07
CA ARG A 26 9.99 -19.88 9.21
C ARG A 26 10.63 -20.66 10.35
N TRP A 27 9.95 -20.78 11.49
CA TRP A 27 10.45 -21.55 12.62
C TRP A 27 10.59 -23.05 12.30
N MET A 28 9.65 -23.61 11.54
CA MET A 28 9.67 -25.02 11.16
C MET A 28 10.69 -25.36 10.07
N THR A 29 10.91 -24.45 9.12
CA THR A 29 11.66 -24.74 7.88
C THR A 29 12.98 -23.99 7.77
N GLY A 30 13.15 -22.87 8.49
CA GLY A 30 14.24 -21.92 8.30
C GLY A 30 14.11 -21.06 7.03
N ASP A 31 13.12 -21.30 6.18
CA ASP A 31 12.95 -20.60 4.91
C ASP A 31 12.26 -19.24 5.10
N ARG A 32 12.80 -18.21 4.44
CA ARG A 32 12.31 -16.83 4.48
C ARG A 32 11.62 -16.39 3.19
N ALA A 33 11.58 -17.23 2.16
CA ALA A 33 11.00 -16.86 0.87
C ALA A 33 9.54 -16.37 0.95
N PRO A 34 8.65 -16.93 1.82
CA PRO A 34 7.27 -16.46 1.94
C PRO A 34 7.10 -15.13 2.68
N ALA A 35 8.17 -14.49 3.20
CA ALA A 35 8.06 -13.22 3.92
C ALA A 35 7.31 -12.14 3.09
N LYS A 36 7.56 -12.08 1.77
CA LYS A 36 6.87 -11.14 0.87
C LYS A 36 5.35 -11.31 0.89
N ILE A 37 4.85 -12.54 1.00
CA ILE A 37 3.42 -12.83 1.06
C ILE A 37 2.84 -12.34 2.39
N ALA A 38 3.57 -12.55 3.49
CA ALA A 38 3.16 -12.07 4.80
C ALA A 38 3.12 -10.53 4.87
N VAL A 39 4.03 -9.83 4.18
CA VAL A 39 4.00 -8.37 4.02
C VAL A 39 2.72 -7.95 3.27
N VAL A 40 2.38 -8.59 2.14
CA VAL A 40 1.12 -8.32 1.42
C VAL A 40 -0.09 -8.52 2.31
N GLY A 41 -0.11 -9.60 3.11
CA GLY A 41 -1.20 -9.88 4.04
C GLY A 41 -1.32 -8.86 5.17
N ALA A 42 -0.20 -8.35 5.71
CA ALA A 42 -0.22 -7.27 6.70
C ALA A 42 -0.78 -5.96 6.12
N ILE A 43 -0.45 -5.64 4.85
CA ILE A 43 -1.03 -4.50 4.13
C ILE A 43 -2.52 -4.71 3.83
N ALA A 44 -2.93 -5.94 3.46
CA ALA A 44 -4.35 -6.28 3.25
C ALA A 44 -5.19 -6.09 4.52
N ASP A 45 -4.57 -6.32 5.68
CA ASP A 45 -5.15 -6.13 7.03
C ASP A 45 -4.96 -4.68 7.56
N ARG A 46 -4.44 -3.77 6.73
CA ARG A 46 -4.23 -2.35 7.03
C ARG A 46 -3.34 -2.11 8.27
N GLN A 47 -2.34 -2.94 8.51
CA GLN A 47 -1.45 -2.79 9.67
C GLN A 47 -0.32 -1.75 9.47
N ASP A 48 -0.38 -1.00 8.38
CA ASP A 48 0.50 0.13 8.03
C ASP A 48 -0.12 1.52 8.27
N LEU A 49 -1.23 1.60 9.00
CA LEU A 49 -2.01 2.84 9.22
C LEU A 49 -1.21 4.01 9.83
N LEU A 50 -0.08 3.72 10.48
CA LEU A 50 0.81 4.74 11.02
C LEU A 50 1.92 5.17 10.05
N GLY A 51 1.75 4.83 8.76
CA GLY A 51 2.67 5.17 7.68
C GLY A 51 3.78 4.15 7.46
N GLU A 52 3.85 3.08 8.24
CA GLU A 52 4.81 1.98 8.10
C GLU A 52 4.38 0.75 8.91
N LEU A 53 4.87 -0.42 8.54
CA LEU A 53 4.71 -1.66 9.32
C LEU A 53 5.53 -1.59 10.61
N GLN A 54 4.95 -2.05 11.72
CA GLN A 54 5.52 -2.00 13.06
C GLN A 54 5.61 -3.39 13.71
N GLY A 55 6.26 -3.44 14.88
CA GLY A 55 6.34 -4.65 15.70
C GLY A 55 6.88 -5.86 14.92
N MET A 56 6.23 -7.01 15.05
CA MET A 56 6.61 -8.24 14.36
C MET A 56 6.43 -8.16 12.84
N ASN A 57 5.47 -7.34 12.33
CA ASN A 57 5.36 -7.12 10.88
C ASN A 57 6.61 -6.43 10.33
N ARG A 58 7.28 -5.57 11.12
CA ARG A 58 8.56 -4.97 10.73
C ARG A 58 9.69 -6.01 10.64
N GLU A 59 9.74 -6.95 11.58
CA GLU A 59 10.71 -8.06 11.54
C GLU A 59 10.50 -8.94 10.30
N ILE A 60 9.24 -9.23 9.96
CA ILE A 60 8.88 -9.98 8.75
C ILE A 60 9.28 -9.20 7.49
N LEU A 61 9.08 -7.90 7.48
CA LEU A 61 9.53 -7.05 6.39
C LEU A 61 11.06 -7.07 6.25
N ASN A 62 11.82 -7.08 7.36
CA ASN A 62 13.27 -7.18 7.31
C ASN A 62 13.71 -8.49 6.63
N ASP A 63 13.05 -9.63 6.92
CA ASP A 63 13.30 -10.88 6.20
C ASP A 63 13.06 -10.75 4.68
N ALA A 64 11.97 -10.06 4.29
CA ALA A 64 11.66 -9.83 2.88
C ALA A 64 12.65 -8.88 2.18
N LEU A 65 13.19 -7.89 2.91
CA LEU A 65 14.24 -6.98 2.44
C LEU A 65 15.57 -7.72 2.27
N GLU A 66 15.96 -8.54 3.25
CA GLU A 66 17.18 -9.34 3.21
C GLU A 66 17.18 -10.37 2.08
N THR A 67 16.04 -11.00 1.80
CA THR A 67 15.88 -11.89 0.64
C THR A 67 15.83 -11.16 -0.70
N GLY A 68 15.76 -9.82 -0.69
CA GLY A 68 15.62 -9.00 -1.89
C GLY A 68 14.27 -9.17 -2.59
N SER A 69 13.28 -9.77 -1.94
CA SER A 69 11.94 -10.00 -2.50
C SER A 69 11.02 -8.78 -2.40
N VAL A 70 11.34 -7.85 -1.50
CA VAL A 70 10.65 -6.57 -1.29
C VAL A 70 11.67 -5.43 -1.28
N ARG A 71 11.28 -4.25 -1.71
CA ARG A 71 11.99 -2.97 -1.50
C ARG A 71 11.07 -2.02 -0.77
N GLU A 72 11.59 -1.34 0.23
CA GLU A 72 10.89 -0.28 0.94
C GLU A 72 11.29 1.09 0.35
N GLU A 73 10.30 1.90 0.05
CA GLU A 73 10.47 3.25 -0.49
C GLU A 73 9.61 4.22 0.34
N LYS A 74 9.98 5.49 0.41
CA LYS A 74 9.14 6.54 1.01
C LYS A 74 8.43 7.30 -0.10
N ASP A 75 7.08 7.30 -0.06
CA ASP A 75 6.26 7.99 -1.06
C ASP A 75 4.90 8.41 -0.47
N VAL A 76 4.09 9.09 -1.27
CA VAL A 76 2.70 9.43 -0.91
C VAL A 76 1.89 8.14 -0.76
N LEU A 77 1.19 8.02 0.37
CA LEU A 77 0.32 6.88 0.68
C LEU A 77 -1.03 7.00 -0.04
N LEU A 78 -1.00 6.88 -1.36
CA LEU A 78 -2.16 7.05 -2.21
C LEU A 78 -2.71 5.69 -2.66
N PHE A 79 -3.98 5.45 -2.38
CA PHE A 79 -4.69 4.26 -2.85
C PHE A 79 -4.92 4.31 -4.37
N GLY A 80 -4.67 3.20 -5.07
CA GLY A 80 -4.77 3.16 -6.52
C GLY A 80 -3.62 3.89 -7.22
N ARG A 81 -2.44 3.91 -6.59
CA ARG A 81 -1.24 4.63 -7.03
C ARG A 81 -0.77 4.30 -8.44
N GLU A 82 -1.04 3.08 -8.91
CA GLU A 82 -0.66 2.60 -10.23
C GLU A 82 -1.86 2.42 -11.16
N SER A 83 -3.02 2.09 -10.59
CA SER A 83 -4.20 1.66 -11.33
C SER A 83 -5.21 2.77 -11.60
N ARG A 84 -5.15 3.89 -10.83
CA ARG A 84 -6.11 4.98 -10.96
C ARG A 84 -5.51 6.24 -11.53
N PRO A 85 -6.24 6.99 -12.39
CA PRO A 85 -5.88 8.36 -12.73
C PRO A 85 -5.60 9.18 -11.47
N LEU A 86 -4.52 9.98 -11.48
CA LEU A 86 -4.03 10.67 -10.29
C LEU A 86 -5.10 11.55 -9.61
N HIS A 87 -5.90 12.29 -10.40
CA HIS A 87 -6.99 13.10 -9.87
C HIS A 87 -8.06 12.25 -9.17
N VAL A 88 -8.39 11.07 -9.71
CA VAL A 88 -9.32 10.12 -9.09
C VAL A 88 -8.75 9.53 -7.81
N ALA A 89 -7.47 9.13 -7.82
CA ALA A 89 -6.81 8.59 -6.64
C ALA A 89 -6.78 9.61 -5.50
N LEU A 90 -6.52 10.90 -5.79
CA LEU A 90 -6.53 11.99 -4.82
C LEU A 90 -7.90 12.19 -4.15
N THR A 91 -9.00 12.01 -4.86
CA THR A 91 -10.35 12.11 -4.26
C THR A 91 -10.61 11.04 -3.21
N SER A 92 -9.92 9.90 -3.31
CA SER A 92 -10.07 8.77 -2.40
C SER A 92 -9.27 8.91 -1.10
N PHE A 93 -8.46 9.96 -0.95
CA PHE A 93 -7.66 10.17 0.25
C PHE A 93 -8.58 10.54 1.42
N GLN A 94 -8.62 9.69 2.47
CA GLN A 94 -9.57 9.85 3.58
C GLN A 94 -8.89 10.01 4.94
N ASP A 95 -7.68 9.50 5.10
CA ASP A 95 -6.97 9.48 6.37
C ASP A 95 -5.53 10.06 6.22
N PRO A 96 -5.38 11.37 6.44
CA PRO A 96 -6.38 12.41 6.76
C PRO A 96 -7.10 12.91 5.51
N PRO A 97 -8.35 13.40 5.63
CA PRO A 97 -9.03 14.02 4.48
C PRO A 97 -8.29 15.30 4.08
N ILE A 98 -7.98 15.42 2.79
CA ILE A 98 -7.26 16.59 2.24
C ILE A 98 -8.26 17.71 1.98
N PRO A 99 -8.17 18.87 2.64
CA PRO A 99 -9.10 19.96 2.46
C PRO A 99 -9.23 20.43 1.00
N GLY A 100 -10.46 20.44 0.49
CA GLY A 100 -10.76 20.84 -0.88
C GLY A 100 -10.38 19.84 -1.98
N VAL A 101 -9.91 18.64 -1.61
CA VAL A 101 -9.46 17.58 -2.55
C VAL A 101 -10.21 16.28 -2.31
N SER A 102 -10.22 15.79 -1.07
CA SER A 102 -10.90 14.53 -0.72
C SER A 102 -12.40 14.64 -1.04
N GLY A 103 -12.92 13.67 -1.80
CA GLY A 103 -14.31 13.65 -2.26
C GLY A 103 -14.63 14.64 -3.37
N SER A 104 -13.66 15.41 -3.90
CA SER A 104 -13.87 16.42 -4.93
C SER A 104 -12.93 16.23 -6.12
N GLU A 105 -13.45 15.72 -7.23
CA GLU A 105 -12.67 15.56 -8.46
C GLU A 105 -12.21 16.92 -9.01
N VAL A 106 -13.09 17.91 -8.97
CA VAL A 106 -12.76 19.29 -9.39
C VAL A 106 -11.63 19.85 -8.54
N GLY A 107 -11.68 19.65 -7.21
CA GLY A 107 -10.64 20.10 -6.30
C GLY A 107 -9.30 19.38 -6.53
N ALA A 108 -9.35 18.10 -6.85
CA ALA A 108 -8.14 17.34 -7.20
C ALA A 108 -7.53 17.81 -8.52
N MET A 109 -8.36 18.09 -9.55
CA MET A 109 -7.88 18.63 -10.83
C MET A 109 -7.28 20.04 -10.65
N GLN A 110 -7.91 20.90 -9.84
CA GLN A 110 -7.43 22.23 -9.54
C GLN A 110 -6.05 22.16 -8.82
N LEU A 111 -5.93 21.30 -7.80
CA LEU A 111 -4.66 21.06 -7.12
C LEU A 111 -3.55 20.70 -8.11
N LEU A 112 -3.80 19.75 -9.01
CA LEU A 112 -2.81 19.34 -10.00
C LEU A 112 -2.42 20.46 -10.95
N GLY A 113 -3.41 21.29 -11.36
CA GLY A 113 -3.19 22.48 -12.16
C GLY A 113 -2.31 23.51 -11.45
N ASP A 114 -2.59 23.81 -10.18
CA ASP A 114 -1.82 24.76 -9.34
C ASP A 114 -0.35 24.28 -9.19
N LEU A 115 -0.15 22.96 -9.06
CA LEU A 115 1.17 22.34 -8.95
C LEU A 115 1.88 22.16 -10.30
N ARG A 116 1.24 22.51 -11.41
CA ARG A 116 1.74 22.27 -12.77
C ARG A 116 2.10 20.80 -13.00
N ILE A 117 1.23 19.90 -12.53
CA ILE A 117 1.34 18.46 -12.77
C ILE A 117 0.31 18.11 -13.86
N PRO A 118 0.74 17.76 -15.08
CA PRO A 118 -0.16 17.38 -16.16
C PRO A 118 -0.96 16.13 -15.78
N MET A 119 -2.28 16.16 -15.96
CA MET A 119 -3.15 14.99 -15.70
C MET A 119 -3.05 13.93 -16.79
N ARG A 120 -2.57 14.32 -17.98
CA ARG A 120 -2.43 13.42 -19.14
C ARG A 120 -1.06 13.52 -19.74
N ASP A 121 -0.63 12.45 -20.38
CA ASP A 121 0.50 12.40 -21.30
C ASP A 121 0.08 11.74 -22.62
N GLY A 122 1.03 11.43 -23.50
CA GLY A 122 0.74 10.78 -24.78
C GLY A 122 0.14 9.37 -24.69
N ARG A 123 0.10 8.76 -23.49
CA ARG A 123 -0.46 7.42 -23.22
C ARG A 123 -1.82 7.46 -22.57
N GLY A 124 -2.27 8.61 -22.05
CA GLY A 124 -3.57 8.76 -21.41
C GLY A 124 -3.52 9.54 -20.10
N PHE A 125 -4.39 9.16 -19.14
CA PHE A 125 -4.34 9.74 -17.80
C PHE A 125 -3.14 9.20 -17.02
N ARG A 126 -2.39 10.11 -16.41
CA ARG A 126 -1.25 9.79 -15.55
C ARG A 126 -1.72 9.28 -14.19
N THR A 127 -0.99 8.33 -13.67
CA THR A 127 -1.09 7.80 -12.30
C THR A 127 0.01 8.38 -11.42
N LEU A 128 0.05 8.05 -10.13
CA LEU A 128 1.17 8.45 -9.27
C LEU A 128 2.51 7.86 -9.75
N ARG A 129 2.48 6.68 -10.38
CA ARG A 129 3.65 6.00 -10.95
C ARG A 129 4.37 6.87 -12.00
N ASP A 130 3.60 7.62 -12.80
CA ASP A 130 4.11 8.40 -13.94
C ASP A 130 4.73 9.74 -13.53
N LEU A 131 4.64 10.12 -12.25
CA LEU A 131 5.22 11.36 -11.75
C LEU A 131 6.73 11.23 -11.56
N ASP A 132 7.45 12.27 -11.99
CA ASP A 132 8.86 12.41 -11.65
C ASP A 132 9.07 12.77 -10.16
N GLN A 133 10.31 12.73 -9.71
CA GLN A 133 10.63 12.99 -8.29
C GLN A 133 10.28 14.42 -7.86
N GLY A 134 10.41 15.40 -8.77
CA GLY A 134 10.05 16.79 -8.50
C GLY A 134 8.55 16.98 -8.35
N GLU A 135 7.76 16.37 -9.25
CA GLU A 135 6.30 16.37 -9.19
C GLU A 135 5.80 15.69 -7.92
N ARG A 136 6.35 14.52 -7.56
CA ARG A 136 6.00 13.81 -6.31
C ARG A 136 6.28 14.66 -5.07
N ARG A 137 7.43 15.34 -5.01
CA ARG A 137 7.77 16.23 -3.90
C ARG A 137 6.81 17.40 -3.80
N ARG A 138 6.48 18.06 -4.92
CA ARG A 138 5.51 19.18 -4.92
C ARG A 138 4.13 18.71 -4.43
N LEU A 139 3.66 17.58 -4.96
CA LEU A 139 2.39 16.98 -4.55
C LEU A 139 2.40 16.67 -3.04
N ALA A 140 3.37 15.90 -2.57
CA ALA A 140 3.49 15.52 -1.16
C ALA A 140 3.51 16.73 -0.22
N SER A 141 4.31 17.75 -0.56
CA SER A 141 4.43 18.97 0.24
C SER A 141 3.10 19.73 0.33
N GLU A 142 2.41 19.88 -0.79
CA GLU A 142 1.12 20.59 -0.81
C GLU A 142 0.03 19.84 -0.04
N LEU A 143 -0.04 18.51 -0.16
CA LEU A 143 -0.98 17.70 0.62
C LEU A 143 -0.75 17.88 2.12
N VAL A 144 0.51 17.83 2.57
CA VAL A 144 0.89 18.06 3.97
C VAL A 144 0.50 19.46 4.44
N VAL A 145 0.84 20.50 3.66
CA VAL A 145 0.53 21.90 4.00
C VAL A 145 -0.96 22.12 4.13
N ARG A 146 -1.77 21.63 3.19
CA ARG A 146 -3.25 21.76 3.24
C ARG A 146 -3.85 21.11 4.48
N CYS A 147 -3.36 19.95 4.86
CA CYS A 147 -3.84 19.25 6.06
C CYS A 147 -3.43 19.97 7.35
N ILE A 148 -2.16 20.38 7.45
CA ILE A 148 -1.65 21.08 8.63
C ILE A 148 -2.36 22.42 8.86
N ALA A 149 -2.68 23.16 7.79
CA ALA A 149 -3.33 24.46 7.89
C ALA A 149 -4.71 24.44 8.60
N ARG A 150 -5.33 23.27 8.73
CA ARG A 150 -6.63 23.09 9.40
C ARG A 150 -6.60 22.14 10.60
N ALA A 151 -5.43 21.64 10.97
CA ALA A 151 -5.26 20.70 12.07
C ALA A 151 -4.95 21.41 13.40
N SER A 152 -5.34 20.79 14.52
CA SER A 152 -4.81 21.18 15.82
C SER A 152 -3.30 20.86 15.92
N PRO A 153 -2.53 21.55 16.79
CA PRO A 153 -1.09 21.30 16.92
C PRO A 153 -0.72 19.84 17.20
N GLU A 154 -1.55 19.13 17.96
CA GLU A 154 -1.35 17.70 18.29
C GLU A 154 -1.49 16.80 17.07
N VAL A 155 -2.49 17.07 16.21
CA VAL A 155 -2.73 16.34 14.98
C VAL A 155 -1.71 16.73 13.90
N ALA A 156 -1.36 17.99 13.79
CA ALA A 156 -0.43 18.53 12.79
C ALA A 156 0.92 17.80 12.78
N SER A 157 1.44 17.41 13.96
CA SER A 157 2.71 16.68 14.09
C SER A 157 2.67 15.28 13.45
N ARG A 158 1.50 14.67 13.33
CA ARG A 158 1.30 13.32 12.79
C ARG A 158 1.00 13.31 11.29
N ILE A 159 0.46 14.42 10.75
CA ILE A 159 0.02 14.53 9.34
C ILE A 159 1.10 14.11 8.34
N PRO A 160 2.38 14.54 8.45
CA PRO A 160 3.39 14.14 7.49
C PRO A 160 3.52 12.62 7.34
N LYS A 161 3.47 11.87 8.45
CA LYS A 161 3.56 10.39 8.45
C LYS A 161 2.32 9.70 7.91
N LEU A 162 1.16 10.35 7.94
CA LEU A 162 -0.09 9.84 7.39
C LEU A 162 -0.22 10.10 5.88
N ILE A 163 0.55 11.04 5.34
CA ILE A 163 0.56 11.38 3.91
C ILE A 163 1.76 10.75 3.20
N ILE A 164 2.93 10.75 3.86
CA ILE A 164 4.19 10.22 3.32
C ILE A 164 4.66 9.10 4.22
N GLY A 165 4.66 7.89 3.71
CA GLY A 165 5.03 6.71 4.48
C GLY A 165 5.80 5.68 3.65
N SER A 166 5.98 4.51 4.24
CA SER A 166 6.60 3.38 3.57
C SER A 166 5.65 2.74 2.57
N VAL A 167 6.11 2.57 1.35
CA VAL A 167 5.47 1.76 0.33
C VAL A 167 6.37 0.58 0.00
N TYR A 168 5.78 -0.58 -0.21
CA TYR A 168 6.50 -1.84 -0.33
C TYR A 168 6.38 -2.37 -1.75
N ARG A 169 7.49 -2.29 -2.49
CA ARG A 169 7.56 -2.76 -3.87
C ARG A 169 7.95 -4.23 -3.90
N MET A 170 7.10 -5.03 -4.52
CA MET A 170 7.32 -6.47 -4.74
C MET A 170 8.28 -6.67 -5.90
N VAL A 171 9.45 -7.24 -5.63
CA VAL A 171 10.47 -7.46 -6.66
C VAL A 171 10.03 -8.60 -7.58
N ARG A 172 10.12 -8.39 -8.90
CA ARG A 172 9.75 -9.35 -9.96
C ARG A 172 8.26 -9.67 -10.05
N GLU A 173 7.39 -8.90 -9.40
CA GLU A 173 5.96 -9.04 -9.63
C GLU A 173 5.53 -8.16 -10.82
N PRO A 174 4.62 -8.66 -11.68
CA PRO A 174 4.10 -7.88 -12.81
C PRO A 174 3.10 -6.83 -12.30
N TYR A 175 2.86 -5.81 -13.12
CA TYR A 175 1.72 -4.90 -12.94
C TYR A 175 0.39 -5.70 -12.95
N PRO A 176 -0.59 -5.42 -12.06
CA PRO A 176 -0.59 -4.39 -11.02
C PRO A 176 -0.06 -4.86 -9.65
N LEU A 177 0.64 -5.98 -9.57
CA LEU A 177 1.11 -6.58 -8.32
C LEU A 177 2.47 -6.02 -7.84
N GLU A 178 2.99 -4.97 -8.50
CA GLU A 178 4.30 -4.38 -8.17
C GLU A 178 4.35 -3.76 -6.78
N TYR A 179 3.23 -3.30 -6.23
CA TYR A 179 3.17 -2.76 -4.87
C TYR A 179 2.24 -3.58 -3.97
N ALA A 180 2.64 -3.75 -2.71
CA ALA A 180 1.88 -4.54 -1.75
C ALA A 180 0.44 -4.06 -1.58
N SER A 181 0.17 -2.76 -1.68
CA SER A 181 -1.17 -2.17 -1.59
C SER A 181 -2.08 -2.59 -2.75
N GLU A 182 -1.56 -2.58 -3.99
CA GLU A 182 -2.31 -3.03 -5.17
C GLU A 182 -2.48 -4.55 -5.14
N TYR A 183 -1.43 -5.28 -4.78
CA TYR A 183 -1.48 -6.72 -4.61
C TYR A 183 -2.53 -7.13 -3.57
N ALA A 184 -2.51 -6.50 -2.40
CA ALA A 184 -3.51 -6.71 -1.35
C ALA A 184 -4.94 -6.42 -1.84
N THR A 185 -5.12 -5.38 -2.65
CA THR A 185 -6.40 -5.03 -3.26
C THR A 185 -6.89 -6.14 -4.21
N CYS A 186 -6.01 -6.65 -5.07
CA CYS A 186 -6.34 -7.76 -5.97
C CYS A 186 -6.76 -9.01 -5.19
N ILE A 187 -6.01 -9.38 -4.14
CA ILE A 187 -6.34 -10.52 -3.28
C ILE A 187 -7.71 -10.34 -2.61
N ASN A 188 -7.95 -9.18 -1.99
CA ASN A 188 -9.20 -8.90 -1.31
C ASN A 188 -10.39 -8.91 -2.28
N ALA A 189 -10.23 -8.40 -3.50
CA ALA A 189 -11.25 -8.46 -4.54
C ALA A 189 -11.53 -9.92 -4.95
N ALA A 190 -10.48 -10.69 -5.26
CA ALA A 190 -10.62 -12.10 -5.65
C ALA A 190 -11.35 -12.92 -4.59
N VAL A 191 -11.02 -12.76 -3.31
CA VAL A 191 -11.73 -13.46 -2.22
C VAL A 191 -13.21 -13.10 -2.17
N ARG A 192 -13.56 -11.81 -2.32
CA ARG A 192 -14.96 -11.36 -2.35
C ARG A 192 -15.75 -11.90 -3.54
N MET A 193 -15.07 -12.18 -4.65
CA MET A 193 -15.64 -12.76 -5.86
C MET A 193 -15.69 -14.29 -5.84
N GLY A 194 -15.28 -14.93 -4.74
CA GLY A 194 -15.27 -16.40 -4.61
C GLY A 194 -14.06 -17.08 -5.28
N LEU A 195 -13.03 -16.31 -5.63
CA LEU A 195 -11.80 -16.79 -6.28
C LEU A 195 -10.64 -16.98 -5.27
N ALA A 196 -10.97 -17.48 -4.06
CA ALA A 196 -9.98 -17.62 -2.99
C ALA A 196 -8.85 -18.61 -3.33
N THR A 197 -9.19 -19.71 -4.02
CA THR A 197 -8.21 -20.72 -4.45
C THR A 197 -7.23 -20.12 -5.45
N GLU A 198 -7.74 -19.44 -6.47
CA GLU A 198 -6.94 -18.79 -7.51
C GLU A 198 -6.04 -17.67 -6.91
N ALA A 199 -6.57 -16.94 -5.93
CA ALA A 199 -5.77 -15.94 -5.19
C ALA A 199 -4.59 -16.59 -4.45
N ILE A 200 -4.80 -17.76 -3.82
CA ILE A 200 -3.73 -18.52 -3.15
C ILE A 200 -2.69 -19.01 -4.17
N GLU A 201 -3.13 -19.60 -5.28
CA GLU A 201 -2.23 -20.09 -6.33
C GLU A 201 -1.41 -18.96 -6.94
N MET A 202 -2.05 -17.80 -7.18
CA MET A 202 -1.36 -16.57 -7.62
C MET A 202 -0.31 -16.12 -6.59
N MET A 203 -0.63 -16.16 -5.29
CA MET A 203 0.32 -15.81 -4.22
C MET A 203 1.49 -16.80 -4.16
N LEU A 204 1.26 -18.07 -4.46
CA LEU A 204 2.28 -19.10 -4.54
C LEU A 204 3.12 -19.04 -5.82
N GLY A 205 2.79 -18.14 -6.74
CA GLY A 205 3.61 -17.85 -7.92
C GLY A 205 3.00 -18.26 -9.26
N ASP A 206 1.74 -18.73 -9.30
CA ASP A 206 1.07 -18.89 -10.58
C ASP A 206 0.90 -17.52 -11.26
N ARG A 207 1.41 -17.40 -12.47
CA ARG A 207 1.33 -16.22 -13.34
C ARG A 207 0.67 -16.57 -14.69
N SER A 208 -0.17 -17.62 -14.69
CA SER A 208 -0.91 -18.10 -15.84
C SER A 208 -2.42 -18.15 -15.54
N ALA A 209 -3.00 -19.34 -15.41
CA ALA A 209 -4.44 -19.51 -15.31
C ALA A 209 -5.08 -18.82 -14.11
N SER A 210 -4.50 -18.96 -12.91
CA SER A 210 -5.04 -18.33 -11.70
C SER A 210 -4.83 -16.82 -11.68
N TYR A 211 -3.67 -16.36 -12.16
CA TYR A 211 -3.41 -14.94 -12.36
C TYR A 211 -4.43 -14.31 -13.32
N ASP A 212 -4.61 -14.88 -14.52
CA ASP A 212 -5.53 -14.35 -15.54
C ASP A 212 -6.97 -14.32 -15.01
N LYS A 213 -7.38 -15.33 -14.25
CA LYS A 213 -8.72 -15.42 -13.68
C LYS A 213 -8.95 -14.34 -12.60
N VAL A 214 -7.97 -14.12 -11.73
CA VAL A 214 -8.02 -13.05 -10.70
C VAL A 214 -8.01 -11.67 -11.35
N MET A 215 -7.22 -11.45 -12.41
CA MET A 215 -7.10 -10.13 -13.06
C MET A 215 -8.28 -9.79 -13.97
N SER A 216 -9.04 -10.78 -14.43
CA SER A 216 -10.21 -10.57 -15.32
C SER A 216 -11.55 -10.45 -14.59
N GLY A 217 -11.60 -10.79 -13.33
CA GLY A 217 -12.79 -10.69 -12.47
C GLY A 217 -12.85 -9.36 -11.75
#